data_63802dffad437d6fa096d673872ed94a
#
_entry.id   63802dffad437d6fa096d673872ed94a
#
_cell.length_a   1.000
_cell.length_b   1.000
_cell.length_c   1.000
_cell.angle_alpha   90.00
_cell.angle_beta   90.00
_cell.angle_gamma   90.00
#
_symmetry.space_group_name_H-M   'P 1'
#
loop_
_entity.id
_entity.type
_entity.pdbx_description
1 polymer ?
#
loop_
_entity_poly.entity_id
_entity_poly.type
_entity_poly.pdbx_seq_one_letter_code
_entity_poly.pdbx_strand_id
1 'polypeptide(L)'
;LSDEEQENMADDVTPPEMSALRYRILTRVAHTVYFFIKGMTIGVRAACFDDQGRIFLVRHSYIPGWHMPGGGVERRETVFDAIAKELREEGNLELTAPAQLLHVYFNRRTSKRDHVVFFRCAVRQTAPRLKDREIVESGFFALDQLPDGTTSATRRRLKELAGEAAFDTLW
;
A
#
# COMPACT_ATOMS: atom_id res chain seq x y z
N LEU A 1 18.81 58.76 -28.60
CA LEU A 1 19.07 57.33 -28.62
C LEU A 1 17.70 56.66 -28.71
N SER A 2 17.43 56.04 -29.84
CA SER A 2 16.15 55.51 -30.24
C SER A 2 15.88 54.19 -29.54
N ASP A 3 14.59 53.92 -29.24
CA ASP A 3 14.07 52.72 -28.59
C ASP A 3 14.37 51.39 -29.34
N GLU A 4 15.03 51.45 -30.48
CA GLU A 4 15.47 50.26 -31.27
C GLU A 4 16.81 49.66 -30.83
N GLU A 5 17.58 50.30 -29.94
CA GLU A 5 18.88 49.78 -29.47
C GLU A 5 18.78 48.98 -28.16
N GLN A 6 17.62 48.90 -27.54
CA GLN A 6 17.43 48.13 -26.28
C GLN A 6 16.87 46.72 -26.48
N GLU A 7 16.45 46.33 -27.69
CA GLU A 7 15.81 45.05 -27.95
C GLU A 7 16.76 43.92 -28.40
N ASN A 8 18.06 44.15 -28.44
CA ASN A 8 19.05 43.22 -29.03
C ASN A 8 20.09 42.69 -28.06
N MET A 9 19.75 42.57 -26.76
CA MET A 9 20.63 41.96 -25.75
C MET A 9 19.88 40.98 -24.88
N ALA A 10 19.04 40.19 -25.51
CA ALA A 10 18.63 38.89 -24.90
C ALA A 10 19.72 37.89 -25.34
N ASP A 11 20.72 37.70 -24.49
CA ASP A 11 21.71 36.64 -24.65
C ASP A 11 21.00 35.31 -24.88
N ASP A 12 21.05 34.82 -26.10
CA ASP A 12 20.72 33.47 -26.52
C ASP A 12 21.70 32.49 -25.85
N VAL A 13 21.44 32.18 -24.57
CA VAL A 13 22.13 31.11 -23.87
C VAL A 13 21.51 29.80 -24.33
N THR A 14 21.89 29.41 -25.56
CA THR A 14 21.61 28.08 -26.07
C THR A 14 22.28 27.06 -25.13
N PRO A 15 21.55 26.17 -24.45
CA PRO A 15 22.19 25.17 -23.63
C PRO A 15 23.12 24.31 -24.47
N PRO A 16 24.32 23.94 -23.98
CA PRO A 16 25.28 23.17 -24.77
C PRO A 16 24.60 21.91 -25.28
N GLU A 17 24.66 21.67 -26.59
CA GLU A 17 24.16 20.47 -27.25
C GLU A 17 24.84 19.23 -26.65
N MET A 18 24.25 18.69 -25.61
CA MET A 18 24.65 17.39 -25.07
C MET A 18 24.26 16.31 -26.08
N SER A 19 25.26 15.52 -26.53
CA SER A 19 24.95 14.38 -27.40
C SER A 19 23.84 13.51 -26.78
N ALA A 20 22.92 13.01 -27.61
CA ALA A 20 21.77 12.20 -27.18
C ALA A 20 22.19 11.06 -26.27
N LEU A 21 23.39 10.51 -26.45
CA LEU A 21 23.96 9.45 -25.60
C LEU A 21 24.28 9.98 -24.19
N ARG A 22 24.91 11.14 -24.06
CA ARG A 22 25.23 11.74 -22.75
C ARG A 22 23.96 12.11 -21.98
N TYR A 23 22.95 12.65 -22.65
CA TYR A 23 21.64 12.91 -22.05
C TYR A 23 20.98 11.65 -21.52
N ARG A 24 20.96 10.55 -22.32
CA ARG A 24 20.40 9.26 -21.90
C ARG A 24 21.13 8.64 -20.70
N ILE A 25 22.48 8.76 -20.67
CA ILE A 25 23.30 8.27 -19.54
C ILE A 25 22.99 9.11 -18.30
N LEU A 26 23.02 10.44 -18.42
CA LEU A 26 22.75 11.35 -17.28
C LEU A 26 21.35 11.14 -16.71
N THR A 27 20.35 10.99 -17.58
CA THR A 27 18.97 10.70 -17.17
C THR A 27 18.86 9.35 -16.44
N ARG A 28 19.53 8.31 -16.94
CA ARG A 28 19.56 6.99 -16.27
C ARG A 28 20.24 7.07 -14.90
N VAL A 29 21.38 7.74 -14.80
CA VAL A 29 22.08 7.94 -13.52
C VAL A 29 21.20 8.76 -12.56
N ALA A 30 20.62 9.85 -13.01
CA ALA A 30 19.70 10.66 -12.21
C ALA A 30 18.49 9.87 -11.74
N HIS A 31 17.85 9.05 -12.60
CA HIS A 31 16.75 8.17 -12.23
C HIS A 31 17.19 7.11 -11.23
N THR A 32 18.39 6.53 -11.38
CA THR A 32 18.91 5.53 -10.43
C THR A 32 19.17 6.16 -9.07
N VAL A 33 19.84 7.33 -9.03
CA VAL A 33 20.07 8.07 -7.78
C VAL A 33 18.76 8.50 -7.15
N TYR A 34 17.81 9.01 -7.94
CA TYR A 34 16.48 9.41 -7.48
C TYR A 34 15.72 8.22 -6.88
N PHE A 35 15.80 7.04 -7.49
CA PHE A 35 15.18 5.80 -6.99
C PHE A 35 15.72 5.43 -5.60
N PHE A 36 17.02 5.51 -5.37
CA PHE A 36 17.61 5.21 -4.06
C PHE A 36 17.32 6.29 -3.00
N ILE A 37 17.28 7.56 -3.40
CA ILE A 37 17.04 8.68 -2.48
C ILE A 37 15.55 8.88 -2.18
N LYS A 38 14.67 8.65 -3.17
CA LYS A 38 13.23 8.90 -3.10
C LYS A 38 12.37 7.65 -3.11
N GLY A 39 13.00 6.44 -3.06
CA GLY A 39 12.26 5.18 -3.06
C GLY A 39 11.18 5.15 -1.97
N MET A 40 9.93 4.92 -2.36
CA MET A 40 8.80 4.70 -1.47
C MET A 40 8.47 3.22 -1.42
N THR A 41 7.95 2.75 -0.29
CA THR A 41 7.38 1.42 -0.16
C THR A 41 5.86 1.52 -0.14
N ILE A 42 5.21 0.56 -0.77
CA ILE A 42 3.76 0.45 -0.81
C ILE A 42 3.40 -0.93 -0.30
N GLY A 43 2.54 -0.97 0.70
CA GLY A 43 1.90 -2.18 1.16
C GLY A 43 0.41 -2.15 0.89
N VAL A 44 -0.22 -3.31 0.95
CA VAL A 44 -1.68 -3.47 0.86
C VAL A 44 -2.21 -4.09 2.14
N ARG A 45 -3.39 -3.69 2.58
CA ARG A 45 -4.15 -4.31 3.67
C ARG A 45 -5.62 -4.37 3.30
N ALA A 46 -6.33 -5.42 3.70
CA ALA A 46 -7.75 -5.55 3.42
C ALA A 46 -8.58 -5.90 4.64
N ALA A 47 -9.69 -5.20 4.78
CA ALA A 47 -10.81 -5.64 5.60
C ALA A 47 -11.63 -6.66 4.78
N CYS A 48 -11.43 -7.94 5.08
CA CYS A 48 -12.04 -9.07 4.38
C CYS A 48 -13.26 -9.57 5.13
N PHE A 49 -14.41 -9.51 4.49
CA PHE A 49 -15.68 -9.94 5.08
C PHE A 49 -16.22 -11.16 4.36
N ASP A 50 -16.71 -12.13 5.15
CA ASP A 50 -17.50 -13.24 4.64
C ASP A 50 -18.98 -12.85 4.42
N ASP A 51 -19.80 -13.81 3.99
CA ASP A 51 -21.24 -13.66 3.77
C ASP A 51 -22.05 -13.41 5.06
N GLN A 52 -21.46 -13.70 6.23
CA GLN A 52 -22.05 -13.42 7.55
C GLN A 52 -21.60 -12.07 8.12
N GLY A 53 -20.79 -11.29 7.36
CA GLY A 53 -20.26 -10.00 7.81
C GLY A 53 -19.15 -10.11 8.86
N ARG A 54 -18.55 -11.28 9.06
CA ARG A 54 -17.41 -11.49 9.96
C ARG A 54 -16.13 -11.03 9.28
N ILE A 55 -15.23 -10.43 10.05
CA ILE A 55 -13.92 -9.97 9.58
C ILE A 55 -12.88 -11.09 9.68
N PHE A 56 -12.10 -11.30 8.64
CA PHE A 56 -10.95 -12.20 8.66
C PHE A 56 -9.71 -11.48 9.20
N LEU A 57 -9.07 -12.10 10.20
CA LEU A 57 -7.84 -11.60 10.80
C LEU A 57 -6.78 -12.69 10.82
N VAL A 58 -5.52 -12.26 10.81
CA VAL A 58 -4.32 -13.10 10.87
C VAL A 58 -3.43 -12.71 12.02
N ARG A 59 -2.73 -13.70 12.58
CA ARG A 59 -1.71 -13.51 13.61
C ARG A 59 -0.39 -14.06 13.08
N HIS A 60 0.58 -13.17 12.89
CA HIS A 60 1.90 -13.51 12.41
C HIS A 60 2.83 -14.00 13.53
N SER A 61 3.87 -14.74 13.16
CA SER A 61 4.89 -15.22 14.09
C SER A 61 5.87 -14.13 14.55
N TYR A 62 6.07 -13.09 13.73
CA TYR A 62 7.13 -12.08 13.87
C TYR A 62 6.63 -10.73 14.38
N ILE A 63 5.31 -10.49 14.41
CA ILE A 63 4.71 -9.28 15.00
C ILE A 63 3.54 -9.65 15.91
N PRO A 64 3.40 -9.02 17.08
CA PRO A 64 2.32 -9.33 18.01
C PRO A 64 0.97 -8.80 17.52
N GLY A 65 -0.08 -9.52 17.90
CA GLY A 65 -1.48 -9.12 17.72
C GLY A 65 -2.13 -9.65 16.46
N TRP A 66 -3.43 -9.33 16.35
CA TRP A 66 -4.24 -9.69 15.19
C TRP A 66 -4.32 -8.54 14.21
N HIS A 67 -4.07 -8.86 12.97
CA HIS A 67 -3.96 -7.91 11.87
C HIS A 67 -4.96 -8.24 10.76
N MET A 68 -5.31 -7.26 9.97
CA MET A 68 -5.93 -7.51 8.67
C MET A 68 -4.90 -8.12 7.72
N PRO A 69 -5.28 -9.05 6.83
CA PRO A 69 -4.36 -9.65 5.86
C PRO A 69 -3.79 -8.62 4.89
N GLY A 70 -2.58 -8.89 4.41
CA GLY A 70 -1.89 -8.08 3.41
C GLY A 70 -0.38 -7.99 3.65
N GLY A 71 0.33 -7.51 2.63
CA GLY A 71 1.79 -7.43 2.59
C GLY A 71 2.33 -6.33 1.69
N GLY A 72 3.56 -6.50 1.24
CA GLY A 72 4.23 -5.55 0.35
C GLY A 72 3.82 -5.72 -1.11
N VAL A 73 3.78 -4.63 -1.86
CA VAL A 73 3.62 -4.68 -3.32
C VAL A 73 4.98 -4.92 -3.96
N GLU A 74 5.10 -5.96 -4.76
CA GLU A 74 6.33 -6.35 -5.43
C GLU A 74 6.54 -5.59 -6.75
N ARG A 75 7.74 -5.71 -7.33
CA ARG A 75 8.03 -5.11 -8.63
C ARG A 75 7.14 -5.74 -9.71
N ARG A 76 6.55 -4.91 -10.57
CA ARG A 76 5.66 -5.30 -11.67
C ARG A 76 4.33 -5.89 -11.21
N GLU A 77 3.99 -5.73 -9.97
CA GLU A 77 2.72 -6.14 -9.39
C GLU A 77 1.83 -4.90 -9.20
N THR A 78 0.56 -5.00 -9.51
CA THR A 78 -0.40 -3.96 -9.17
C THR A 78 -0.86 -4.13 -7.71
N VAL A 79 -1.37 -3.08 -7.08
CA VAL A 79 -1.94 -3.18 -5.72
C VAL A 79 -3.11 -4.16 -5.63
N PHE A 80 -3.82 -4.38 -6.74
CA PHE A 80 -4.91 -5.37 -6.83
C PHE A 80 -4.38 -6.81 -6.94
N ASP A 81 -3.30 -7.03 -7.68
CA ASP A 81 -2.64 -8.34 -7.75
C ASP A 81 -2.03 -8.69 -6.38
N ALA A 82 -1.36 -7.71 -5.75
CA ALA A 82 -0.77 -7.87 -4.43
C ALA A 82 -1.82 -8.29 -3.40
N ILE A 83 -2.93 -7.55 -3.29
CA ILE A 83 -3.94 -7.92 -2.30
C ILE A 83 -4.57 -9.30 -2.59
N ALA A 84 -4.85 -9.64 -3.86
CA ALA A 84 -5.39 -10.94 -4.20
C ALA A 84 -4.41 -12.08 -3.90
N LYS A 85 -3.09 -11.85 -4.06
CA LYS A 85 -2.03 -12.79 -3.68
C LYS A 85 -2.01 -13.01 -2.17
N GLU A 86 -1.94 -11.92 -1.39
CA GLU A 86 -1.87 -11.98 0.07
C GLU A 86 -3.09 -12.68 0.68
N LEU A 87 -4.29 -12.43 0.15
CA LEU A 87 -5.50 -13.11 0.60
C LEU A 87 -5.43 -14.62 0.42
N ARG A 88 -4.86 -15.09 -0.69
CA ARG A 88 -4.65 -16.54 -0.91
C ARG A 88 -3.59 -17.10 0.03
N GLU A 89 -2.46 -16.41 0.20
CA GLU A 89 -1.31 -16.89 0.97
C GLU A 89 -1.59 -16.88 2.47
N GLU A 90 -2.18 -15.83 3.01
CA GLU A 90 -2.42 -15.68 4.45
C GLU A 90 -3.73 -16.33 4.93
N GLY A 91 -4.70 -16.56 4.04
CA GLY A 91 -6.04 -16.99 4.45
C GLY A 91 -6.68 -18.11 3.65
N ASN A 92 -6.09 -18.56 2.54
CA ASN A 92 -6.80 -19.37 1.54
C ASN A 92 -8.12 -18.71 1.12
N LEU A 93 -8.10 -17.36 0.98
CA LEU A 93 -9.26 -16.56 0.65
C LEU A 93 -9.34 -16.31 -0.85
N GLU A 94 -10.55 -16.41 -1.39
CA GLU A 94 -10.88 -15.98 -2.74
C GLU A 94 -11.85 -14.80 -2.69
N LEU A 95 -11.63 -13.82 -3.56
CA LEU A 95 -12.55 -12.70 -3.75
C LEU A 95 -13.85 -13.19 -4.37
N THR A 96 -14.99 -12.82 -3.77
CA THR A 96 -16.33 -13.09 -4.32
C THR A 96 -16.89 -11.91 -5.12
N ALA A 97 -16.22 -10.75 -5.03
CA ALA A 97 -16.48 -9.53 -5.81
C ALA A 97 -15.17 -8.76 -6.02
N PRO A 98 -15.07 -7.82 -6.95
CA PRO A 98 -13.89 -6.98 -7.12
C PRO A 98 -13.49 -6.28 -5.82
N ALA A 99 -12.19 -6.29 -5.50
CA ALA A 99 -11.64 -5.60 -4.33
C ALA A 99 -11.91 -4.09 -4.44
N GLN A 100 -12.45 -3.50 -3.41
CA GLN A 100 -12.75 -2.07 -3.35
C GLN A 100 -11.61 -1.33 -2.66
N LEU A 101 -10.88 -0.48 -3.40
CA LEU A 101 -9.91 0.43 -2.82
C LEU A 101 -10.65 1.53 -2.06
N LEU A 102 -10.33 1.71 -0.78
CA LEU A 102 -10.99 2.68 0.08
C LEU A 102 -10.14 3.91 0.33
N HIS A 103 -8.86 3.70 0.71
CA HIS A 103 -7.99 4.78 1.14
C HIS A 103 -6.51 4.45 0.99
N VAL A 104 -5.64 5.47 1.03
CA VAL A 104 -4.19 5.33 1.10
C VAL A 104 -3.69 6.06 2.34
N TYR A 105 -2.99 5.35 3.22
CA TYR A 105 -2.46 5.88 4.47
C TYR A 105 -0.95 6.03 4.41
N PHE A 106 -0.43 7.05 5.08
CA PHE A 106 0.99 7.16 5.36
C PHE A 106 1.34 6.37 6.64
N ASN A 107 2.19 5.35 6.50
CA ASN A 107 2.59 4.48 7.63
C ASN A 107 3.94 4.89 8.22
N ARG A 108 3.98 6.08 8.82
CA ARG A 108 5.20 6.65 9.39
C ARG A 108 5.84 5.81 10.51
N ARG A 109 5.10 4.86 11.11
CA ARG A 109 5.62 3.97 12.16
C ARG A 109 6.58 2.93 11.61
N THR A 110 6.31 2.42 10.42
CA THR A 110 7.18 1.48 9.72
C THR A 110 8.34 2.22 9.07
N SER A 111 8.06 3.29 8.32
CA SER A 111 9.07 4.07 7.62
C SER A 111 8.53 5.45 7.27
N LYS A 112 9.44 6.44 7.14
CA LYS A 112 9.11 7.77 6.60
C LYS A 112 8.73 7.74 5.10
N ARG A 113 8.65 6.57 4.49
CA ARG A 113 8.42 6.37 3.05
C ARG A 113 7.36 5.33 2.77
N ASP A 114 6.73 4.77 3.81
CA ASP A 114 5.81 3.66 3.68
C ASP A 114 4.36 4.14 3.56
N HIS A 115 3.64 3.57 2.60
CA HIS A 115 2.21 3.82 2.40
C HIS A 115 1.45 2.51 2.37
N VAL A 116 0.25 2.52 2.92
CA VAL A 116 -0.65 1.36 2.93
C VAL A 116 -1.89 1.70 2.12
N VAL A 117 -2.11 0.93 1.06
CA VAL A 117 -3.35 0.95 0.30
C VAL A 117 -4.35 0.03 0.99
N PHE A 118 -5.47 0.59 1.40
CA PHE A 118 -6.48 -0.12 2.18
C PHE A 118 -7.67 -0.50 1.32
N PHE A 119 -8.05 -1.78 1.41
CA PHE A 119 -9.15 -2.36 0.66
C PHE A 119 -10.27 -2.85 1.56
N ARG A 120 -11.48 -2.91 1.00
CA ARG A 120 -12.58 -3.74 1.46
C ARG A 120 -12.78 -4.87 0.47
N CYS A 121 -12.83 -6.10 0.97
CA CYS A 121 -12.97 -7.29 0.16
C CYS A 121 -14.12 -8.16 0.67
N ALA A 122 -14.99 -8.60 -0.21
CA ALA A 122 -15.90 -9.71 0.03
C ALA A 122 -15.17 -11.01 -0.35
N VAL A 123 -15.13 -11.97 0.58
CA VAL A 123 -14.31 -13.18 0.42
C VAL A 123 -15.05 -14.44 0.83
N ARG A 124 -14.58 -15.57 0.30
CA ARG A 124 -14.86 -16.91 0.84
C ARG A 124 -13.54 -17.62 1.15
N GLN A 125 -13.51 -18.43 2.17
CA GLN A 125 -12.39 -19.29 2.47
C GLN A 125 -12.55 -20.62 1.77
N THR A 126 -11.56 -21.03 0.98
CA THR A 126 -11.61 -22.29 0.20
C THR A 126 -11.18 -23.49 1.01
N ALA A 127 -10.32 -23.28 2.01
CA ALA A 127 -9.87 -24.29 2.96
C ALA A 127 -9.37 -23.61 4.24
N PRO A 128 -9.39 -24.29 5.40
CA PRO A 128 -8.76 -23.78 6.61
C PRO A 128 -7.29 -23.43 6.37
N ARG A 129 -6.84 -22.27 6.84
CA ARG A 129 -5.43 -21.88 6.76
C ARG A 129 -4.67 -22.56 7.89
N LEU A 130 -3.82 -23.52 7.52
CA LEU A 130 -2.98 -24.22 8.49
C LEU A 130 -1.83 -23.30 8.94
N LYS A 131 -1.43 -23.45 10.21
CA LYS A 131 -0.26 -22.77 10.77
C LYS A 131 1.00 -23.13 9.99
N ASP A 132 1.84 -22.12 9.74
CA ASP A 132 3.19 -22.29 9.17
C ASP A 132 4.21 -21.40 9.90
N ARG A 133 5.32 -21.08 9.22
CA ARG A 133 6.39 -20.24 9.79
C ARG A 133 5.99 -18.77 9.90
N GLU A 134 5.06 -18.31 9.07
CA GLU A 134 4.63 -16.93 8.97
C GLU A 134 3.30 -16.71 9.70
N ILE A 135 2.27 -17.51 9.39
CA ILE A 135 0.94 -17.39 9.97
C ILE A 135 0.78 -18.41 11.10
N VAL A 136 0.65 -17.89 12.33
CA VAL A 136 0.44 -18.71 13.53
C VAL A 136 -1.01 -19.11 13.67
N GLU A 137 -1.92 -18.21 13.34
CA GLU A 137 -3.37 -18.38 13.51
C GLU A 137 -4.11 -17.42 12.58
N SER A 138 -5.27 -17.83 12.10
CA SER A 138 -6.15 -16.99 11.30
C SER A 138 -7.60 -17.43 11.45
N GLY A 139 -8.54 -16.53 11.21
CA GLY A 139 -9.96 -16.87 11.30
C GLY A 139 -10.89 -15.70 11.09
N PHE A 140 -12.18 -16.01 11.01
CA PHE A 140 -13.26 -15.03 10.94
C PHE A 140 -13.80 -14.73 12.33
N PHE A 141 -14.00 -13.46 12.63
CA PHE A 141 -14.50 -12.96 13.92
C PHE A 141 -15.66 -12.01 13.71
N ALA A 142 -16.66 -12.08 14.58
CA ALA A 142 -17.71 -11.08 14.62
C ALA A 142 -17.11 -9.71 15.04
N LEU A 143 -17.64 -8.62 14.51
CA LEU A 143 -17.09 -7.28 14.77
C LEU A 143 -17.19 -6.85 16.23
N ASP A 144 -18.18 -7.37 16.96
CA ASP A 144 -18.39 -7.16 18.38
C ASP A 144 -17.60 -8.15 19.27
N GLN A 145 -16.97 -9.18 18.67
CA GLN A 145 -16.22 -10.23 19.37
C GLN A 145 -14.81 -10.39 18.77
N LEU A 146 -14.13 -9.28 18.57
CA LEU A 146 -12.75 -9.31 18.08
C LEU A 146 -11.83 -9.98 19.09
N PRO A 147 -10.87 -10.81 18.65
CA PRO A 147 -9.98 -11.54 19.55
C PRO A 147 -9.10 -10.58 20.35
N ASP A 148 -8.71 -11.03 21.55
CA ASP A 148 -7.77 -10.30 22.40
C ASP A 148 -6.47 -10.06 21.66
N GLY A 149 -5.87 -8.86 21.86
CA GLY A 149 -4.69 -8.47 21.14
C GLY A 149 -4.93 -7.99 19.70
N THR A 150 -6.19 -7.79 19.28
CA THR A 150 -6.45 -7.09 17.99
C THR A 150 -5.81 -5.70 18.00
N THR A 151 -4.96 -5.43 17.01
CA THR A 151 -4.15 -4.21 16.98
C THR A 151 -4.98 -2.94 16.95
N SER A 152 -4.42 -1.86 17.48
CA SER A 152 -5.06 -0.55 17.45
C SER A 152 -5.29 -0.04 16.02
N ALA A 153 -4.41 -0.38 15.09
CA ALA A 153 -4.57 -0.05 13.67
C ALA A 153 -5.80 -0.77 13.09
N THR A 154 -5.92 -2.09 13.30
CA THR A 154 -7.09 -2.87 12.88
C THR A 154 -8.38 -2.27 13.45
N ARG A 155 -8.42 -1.98 14.75
CA ARG A 155 -9.61 -1.40 15.39
C ARG A 155 -9.98 -0.02 14.85
N ARG A 156 -8.98 0.83 14.55
CA ARG A 156 -9.25 2.15 13.94
C ARG A 156 -9.87 2.00 12.55
N ARG A 157 -9.31 1.13 11.71
CA ARG A 157 -9.85 0.89 10.36
C ARG A 157 -11.28 0.35 10.39
N LEU A 158 -11.60 -0.51 11.35
CA LEU A 158 -12.97 -1.00 11.52
C LEU A 158 -13.94 0.12 11.94
N LYS A 159 -13.53 1.04 12.81
CA LYS A 159 -14.34 2.22 13.17
C LYS A 159 -14.59 3.15 11.98
N GLU A 160 -13.58 3.37 11.14
CA GLU A 160 -13.74 4.14 9.92
C GLU A 160 -14.71 3.48 8.95
N LEU A 161 -14.65 2.15 8.80
CA LEU A 161 -15.58 1.38 7.97
C LEU A 161 -17.01 1.39 8.51
N ALA A 162 -17.18 1.45 9.83
CA ALA A 162 -18.49 1.57 10.48
C ALA A 162 -19.06 2.99 10.42
N GLY A 163 -18.28 3.99 9.94
CA GLY A 163 -18.68 5.42 9.95
C GLY A 163 -18.59 6.06 11.34
N GLU A 164 -17.98 5.40 12.31
CA GLU A 164 -17.78 5.92 13.68
C GLU A 164 -16.62 6.90 13.77
N ALA A 165 -15.75 6.91 12.77
CA ALA A 165 -14.64 7.84 12.63
C ALA A 165 -14.43 8.21 11.16
N ALA A 166 -13.91 9.41 10.90
CA ALA A 166 -13.47 9.80 9.58
C ALA A 166 -12.16 9.04 9.22
N PHE A 167 -11.93 8.80 7.93
CA PHE A 167 -10.65 8.25 7.46
C PHE A 167 -9.51 9.21 7.80
N ASP A 168 -8.49 8.68 8.50
CA ASP A 168 -7.27 9.42 8.83
C ASP A 168 -6.31 9.42 7.64
N THR A 169 -5.30 10.27 7.67
CA THR A 169 -4.16 10.23 6.74
C THR A 169 -3.06 9.25 7.19
N LEU A 170 -3.08 8.84 8.47
CA LEU A 170 -2.08 7.96 9.10
C LEU A 170 -2.64 6.55 9.34
N TRP A 171 -1.78 5.54 9.05
CA TRP A 171 -2.11 4.14 9.31
C TRP A 171 -2.25 3.79 10.78
#